data_aced84271c1ffef9bd642fc5feb74f2d
#
_entry.id   aced84271c1ffef9bd642fc5feb74f2d
#
_cell.length_a   1.000
_cell.length_b   1.000
_cell.length_c   1.000
_cell.angle_alpha   90.00
_cell.angle_beta   90.00
_cell.angle_gamma   90.00
#
_symmetry.space_group_name_H-M   'P 1'
#
loop_
_entity.id
_entity.type
_entity.pdbx_description
1 polymer ?
#
loop_
_entity_poly.entity_id
_entity_poly.type
_entity_poly.pdbx_seq_one_letter_code
_entity_poly.pdbx_strand_id
1 'polypeptide(L)'
;MFELSNISSAARKINLAQPTISKHLAIFEDELGIKLFTNNAGRIEPTWEAQRLYAETGKLFERVAQVDQTVDSIRRGADESLRIMSIMTLSMSIIPDAVGELYNKLPSLDIALEGGGAIAQLLALRSGTTDVAVGGLLPPSPDLRQQSFGKCRLVAAIPNGHPLAKEREINLDMLGQFECILPNPKAPLGQKFYETISRHGVTPKRTISAHSLVFAVGLAKTTGRYTIVDELTARDFATEGLVCRPITPTIEVELATIELAGAPRRNSVAVFQKALARVFARHMKP
;
A
#
# COMPACT_ATOMS: atom_id res chain seq x y z
N MET A 1 -20.43 -16.44 16.89
CA MET A 1 -20.54 -15.95 18.28
C MET A 1 -19.86 -14.59 18.43
N PHE A 2 -18.63 -14.44 18.02
CA PHE A 2 -17.88 -13.18 18.13
C PHE A 2 -18.63 -12.01 17.45
N GLU A 3 -19.13 -12.18 16.22
CA GLU A 3 -19.86 -11.15 15.46
C GLU A 3 -21.29 -10.89 15.95
N LEU A 4 -21.91 -11.84 16.61
CA LEU A 4 -23.36 -11.82 16.88
C LEU A 4 -23.68 -11.61 18.37
N SER A 5 -22.67 -11.62 19.25
CA SER A 5 -22.76 -11.42 20.71
C SER A 5 -23.88 -12.26 21.40
N ASN A 6 -24.35 -13.33 20.73
CA ASN A 6 -25.44 -14.17 21.19
C ASN A 6 -25.35 -15.59 20.60
N ILE A 7 -25.36 -16.62 21.49
CA ILE A 7 -25.24 -18.04 21.07
C ILE A 7 -26.43 -18.47 20.21
N SER A 8 -27.65 -18.05 20.56
CA SER A 8 -28.85 -18.44 19.81
C SER A 8 -28.86 -17.88 18.39
N SER A 9 -28.33 -16.66 18.19
CA SER A 9 -28.19 -16.06 16.86
C SER A 9 -27.09 -16.73 16.07
N ALA A 10 -25.99 -17.10 16.71
CA ALA A 10 -24.92 -17.88 16.08
C ALA A 10 -25.41 -19.26 15.65
N ALA A 11 -26.18 -19.94 16.52
CA ALA A 11 -26.77 -21.23 16.24
C ALA A 11 -27.68 -21.20 15.01
N ARG A 12 -28.53 -20.21 14.90
CA ARG A 12 -29.42 -20.00 13.73
C ARG A 12 -28.64 -19.75 12.46
N LYS A 13 -27.56 -18.93 12.52
CA LYS A 13 -26.75 -18.60 11.33
C LYS A 13 -26.06 -19.84 10.71
N ILE A 14 -25.72 -20.84 11.53
CA ILE A 14 -25.05 -22.07 11.06
C ILE A 14 -25.94 -23.31 11.09
N ASN A 15 -27.27 -23.12 11.24
CA ASN A 15 -28.29 -24.18 11.26
C ASN A 15 -28.01 -25.30 12.28
N LEU A 16 -27.53 -24.94 13.48
CA LEU A 16 -27.30 -25.86 14.59
C LEU A 16 -28.18 -25.50 15.80
N ALA A 17 -28.46 -26.48 16.68
CA ALA A 17 -29.11 -26.23 17.95
C ALA A 17 -28.18 -25.49 18.93
N GLN A 18 -28.72 -24.54 19.69
CA GLN A 18 -27.96 -23.79 20.70
C GLN A 18 -27.16 -24.68 21.67
N PRO A 19 -27.71 -25.79 22.22
CA PRO A 19 -26.96 -26.69 23.11
C PRO A 19 -25.73 -27.29 22.43
N THR A 20 -25.82 -27.58 21.13
CA THR A 20 -24.71 -28.13 20.36
C THR A 20 -23.55 -27.14 20.27
N ILE A 21 -23.83 -25.87 20.00
CA ILE A 21 -22.80 -24.82 19.95
C ILE A 21 -22.17 -24.60 21.32
N SER A 22 -22.99 -24.56 22.38
CA SER A 22 -22.49 -24.41 23.76
C SER A 22 -21.56 -25.56 24.15
N LYS A 23 -21.91 -26.81 23.74
CA LYS A 23 -21.07 -27.98 23.96
C LYS A 23 -19.75 -27.90 23.18
N HIS A 24 -19.81 -27.56 21.90
CA HIS A 24 -18.59 -27.42 21.09
C HIS A 24 -17.69 -26.32 21.58
N LEU A 25 -18.25 -25.19 22.02
CA LEU A 25 -17.46 -24.12 22.62
C LEU A 25 -16.76 -24.58 23.90
N ALA A 26 -17.49 -25.27 24.79
CA ALA A 26 -16.90 -25.75 26.04
C ALA A 26 -15.77 -26.74 25.79
N ILE A 27 -15.93 -27.68 24.83
CA ILE A 27 -14.88 -28.61 24.42
C ILE A 27 -13.67 -27.86 23.87
N PHE A 28 -13.90 -26.87 23.02
CA PHE A 28 -12.82 -26.08 22.40
C PHE A 28 -12.04 -25.25 23.42
N GLU A 29 -12.75 -24.63 24.38
CA GLU A 29 -12.14 -23.93 25.52
C GLU A 29 -11.30 -24.87 26.39
N ASP A 30 -11.80 -26.08 26.63
CA ASP A 30 -11.12 -27.10 27.44
C ASP A 30 -9.85 -27.60 26.73
N GLU A 31 -9.91 -27.87 25.42
CA GLU A 31 -8.75 -28.27 24.60
C GLU A 31 -7.67 -27.16 24.56
N LEU A 32 -8.08 -25.90 24.50
CA LEU A 32 -7.16 -24.77 24.51
C LEU A 32 -6.66 -24.39 25.92
N GLY A 33 -7.34 -24.84 26.97
CA GLY A 33 -7.03 -24.45 28.35
C GLY A 33 -7.32 -22.97 28.67
N ILE A 34 -8.12 -22.30 27.84
CA ILE A 34 -8.46 -20.87 28.00
C ILE A 34 -9.96 -20.63 27.80
N LYS A 35 -10.50 -19.63 28.51
CA LYS A 35 -11.86 -19.19 28.28
C LYS A 35 -11.92 -18.16 27.15
N LEU A 36 -12.80 -18.40 26.19
CA LEU A 36 -12.99 -17.51 25.04
C LEU A 36 -14.17 -16.54 25.24
N PHE A 37 -15.16 -16.94 26.06
CA PHE A 37 -16.30 -16.08 26.35
C PHE A 37 -16.63 -16.06 27.83
N THR A 38 -17.07 -14.91 28.30
CA THR A 38 -17.59 -14.68 29.67
C THR A 38 -19.06 -14.33 29.58
N ASN A 39 -19.81 -14.69 30.64
CA ASN A 39 -21.22 -14.32 30.76
C ASN A 39 -21.33 -13.20 31.80
N ASN A 40 -21.58 -11.98 31.36
CA ASN A 40 -21.79 -10.81 32.20
C ASN A 40 -23.28 -10.44 32.18
N ALA A 41 -24.00 -10.70 33.25
CA ALA A 41 -25.42 -10.36 33.41
C ALA A 41 -26.32 -10.84 32.24
N GLY A 42 -26.08 -12.06 31.74
CA GLY A 42 -26.84 -12.65 30.63
C GLY A 42 -26.35 -12.26 29.22
N ARG A 43 -25.30 -11.44 29.13
CA ARG A 43 -24.60 -11.13 27.88
C ARG A 43 -23.31 -11.94 27.79
N ILE A 44 -23.12 -12.53 26.60
CA ILE A 44 -21.89 -13.24 26.29
C ILE A 44 -20.92 -12.26 25.64
N GLU A 45 -19.79 -12.06 26.28
CA GLU A 45 -18.75 -11.16 25.84
C GLU A 45 -17.46 -11.95 25.54
N PRO A 46 -16.77 -11.65 24.43
CA PRO A 46 -15.50 -12.28 24.11
C PRO A 46 -14.41 -11.83 25.10
N THR A 47 -13.58 -12.75 25.54
CA THR A 47 -12.37 -12.46 26.31
C THR A 47 -11.29 -11.82 25.43
N TRP A 48 -10.23 -11.31 26.04
CA TRP A 48 -9.08 -10.81 25.31
C TRP A 48 -8.39 -11.92 24.47
N GLU A 49 -8.34 -13.12 25.01
CA GLU A 49 -7.84 -14.31 24.32
C GLU A 49 -8.68 -14.64 23.08
N ALA A 50 -10.01 -14.55 23.18
CA ALA A 50 -10.89 -14.73 22.05
C ALA A 50 -10.67 -13.66 20.98
N GLN A 51 -10.45 -12.40 21.36
CA GLN A 51 -10.18 -11.31 20.40
C GLN A 51 -8.90 -11.56 19.62
N ARG A 52 -7.82 -11.97 20.31
CA ARG A 52 -6.56 -12.33 19.64
C ARG A 52 -6.69 -13.53 18.73
N LEU A 53 -7.34 -14.59 19.19
CA LEU A 53 -7.53 -15.81 18.42
C LEU A 53 -8.39 -15.53 17.18
N TYR A 54 -9.45 -14.72 17.31
CA TYR A 54 -10.31 -14.31 16.19
C TYR A 54 -9.54 -13.52 15.14
N ALA A 55 -8.70 -12.57 15.55
CA ALA A 55 -7.88 -11.80 14.63
C ALA A 55 -6.90 -12.68 13.82
N GLU A 56 -6.32 -13.71 14.45
CA GLU A 56 -5.41 -14.64 13.76
C GLU A 56 -6.17 -15.65 12.89
N THR A 57 -7.29 -16.19 13.37
CA THR A 57 -8.11 -17.12 12.59
C THR A 57 -8.77 -16.45 11.41
N GLY A 58 -9.14 -15.16 11.51
CA GLY A 58 -9.64 -14.36 10.39
C GLY A 58 -8.71 -14.41 9.18
N LYS A 59 -7.40 -14.28 9.41
CA LYS A 59 -6.38 -14.38 8.34
C LYS A 59 -6.35 -15.74 7.64
N LEU A 60 -6.64 -16.83 8.38
CA LEU A 60 -6.74 -18.17 7.79
C LEU A 60 -7.99 -18.30 6.89
N PHE A 61 -9.12 -17.79 7.33
CA PHE A 61 -10.35 -17.80 6.53
C PHE A 61 -10.23 -16.93 5.28
N GLU A 62 -9.57 -15.78 5.37
CA GLU A 62 -9.21 -14.97 4.20
C GLU A 62 -8.38 -15.76 3.19
N ARG A 63 -7.40 -16.56 3.66
CA ARG A 63 -6.60 -17.42 2.80
C ARG A 63 -7.40 -18.55 2.17
N VAL A 64 -8.33 -19.16 2.88
CA VAL A 64 -9.23 -20.17 2.32
C VAL A 64 -10.10 -19.55 1.22
N ALA A 65 -10.69 -18.38 1.46
CA ALA A 65 -11.46 -17.65 0.44
C ALA A 65 -10.61 -17.31 -0.80
N GLN A 66 -9.31 -17.03 -0.62
CA GLN A 66 -8.36 -16.82 -1.72
C GLN A 66 -8.12 -18.09 -2.55
N VAL A 67 -8.07 -19.26 -1.91
CA VAL A 67 -7.99 -20.55 -2.63
C VAL A 67 -9.23 -20.74 -3.51
N ASP A 68 -10.43 -20.47 -2.99
CA ASP A 68 -11.66 -20.56 -3.75
C ASP A 68 -11.65 -19.60 -4.96
N GLN A 69 -11.22 -18.35 -4.77
CA GLN A 69 -11.03 -17.39 -5.86
C GLN A 69 -10.00 -17.87 -6.89
N THR A 70 -8.92 -18.51 -6.44
CA THR A 70 -7.92 -19.09 -7.32
C THR A 70 -8.48 -20.25 -8.15
N VAL A 71 -9.27 -21.13 -7.53
CA VAL A 71 -9.96 -22.22 -8.23
C VAL A 71 -10.94 -21.67 -9.28
N ASP A 72 -11.69 -20.63 -8.94
CA ASP A 72 -12.60 -19.99 -9.87
C ASP A 72 -11.87 -19.26 -11.01
N SER A 73 -10.72 -18.65 -10.74
CA SER A 73 -9.85 -18.08 -11.77
C SER A 73 -9.30 -19.16 -12.71
N ILE A 74 -8.86 -20.32 -12.17
CA ILE A 74 -8.41 -21.44 -12.98
C ILE A 74 -9.53 -21.98 -13.88
N ARG A 75 -10.75 -22.07 -13.33
CA ARG A 75 -11.94 -22.54 -14.08
C ARG A 75 -12.32 -21.61 -15.22
N ARG A 76 -12.17 -20.29 -15.03
CA ARG A 76 -12.48 -19.26 -16.05
C ARG A 76 -11.37 -19.07 -17.08
N GLY A 77 -10.15 -19.51 -16.79
CA GLY A 77 -8.96 -19.29 -17.61
C GLY A 77 -8.01 -18.25 -17.00
N ALA A 78 -6.71 -18.53 -17.00
CA ALA A 78 -5.71 -17.76 -16.23
C ALA A 78 -5.56 -16.27 -16.62
N ASP A 79 -6.13 -15.84 -17.77
CA ASP A 79 -6.02 -14.46 -18.27
C ASP A 79 -7.31 -13.63 -18.09
N GLU A 80 -8.31 -14.12 -17.35
CA GLU A 80 -9.58 -13.40 -17.17
C GLU A 80 -9.61 -12.40 -16.02
N SER A 81 -8.62 -12.39 -15.15
CA SER A 81 -8.52 -11.41 -14.06
C SER A 81 -7.09 -10.89 -13.88
N LEU A 82 -6.94 -9.65 -13.43
CA LEU A 82 -5.66 -9.03 -13.09
C LEU A 82 -5.79 -8.19 -11.83
N ARG A 83 -5.08 -8.56 -10.78
CA ARG A 83 -5.06 -7.86 -9.50
C ARG A 83 -3.78 -7.05 -9.39
N ILE A 84 -3.93 -5.73 -9.29
CA ILE A 84 -2.84 -4.77 -9.26
C ILE A 84 -2.83 -4.05 -7.91
N MET A 85 -1.70 -4.01 -7.22
CA MET A 85 -1.52 -3.17 -6.05
C MET A 85 -0.51 -2.06 -6.36
N SER A 86 -0.91 -0.80 -6.19
CA SER A 86 -0.06 0.35 -6.49
C SER A 86 0.18 1.24 -5.29
N ILE A 87 1.32 1.93 -5.27
CA ILE A 87 1.51 3.05 -4.34
C ILE A 87 0.53 4.19 -4.68
N MET A 88 0.08 4.91 -3.64
CA MET A 88 -0.92 5.98 -3.78
C MET A 88 -0.50 7.09 -4.77
N THR A 89 0.78 7.38 -4.84
CA THR A 89 1.35 8.38 -5.77
C THR A 89 0.93 8.15 -7.23
N LEU A 90 0.87 6.90 -7.67
CA LEU A 90 0.56 6.55 -9.05
C LEU A 90 -0.95 6.36 -9.29
N SER A 91 -1.75 6.36 -8.23
CA SER A 91 -3.17 5.94 -8.29
C SER A 91 -4.10 7.00 -8.86
N MET A 92 -3.68 8.27 -8.97
CA MET A 92 -4.54 9.35 -9.46
C MET A 92 -4.42 9.61 -10.95
N SER A 93 -3.29 9.26 -11.57
CA SER A 93 -3.03 9.55 -12.97
C SER A 93 -2.46 8.36 -13.72
N ILE A 94 -1.32 7.86 -13.32
CA ILE A 94 -0.55 6.85 -14.06
C ILE A 94 -1.29 5.50 -14.14
N ILE A 95 -1.80 5.00 -13.01
CA ILE A 95 -2.49 3.70 -12.98
C ILE A 95 -3.83 3.74 -13.71
N PRO A 96 -4.72 4.73 -13.48
CA PRO A 96 -5.97 4.83 -14.23
C PRO A 96 -5.78 4.88 -15.75
N ASP A 97 -4.83 5.67 -16.23
CA ASP A 97 -4.53 5.77 -17.66
C ASP A 97 -3.99 4.44 -18.23
N ALA A 98 -3.08 3.78 -17.50
CA ALA A 98 -2.52 2.49 -17.92
C ALA A 98 -3.59 1.39 -17.94
N VAL A 99 -4.50 1.39 -16.96
CA VAL A 99 -5.64 0.47 -16.90
C VAL A 99 -6.64 0.77 -18.00
N GLY A 100 -6.89 2.04 -18.32
CA GLY A 100 -7.71 2.44 -19.45
C GLY A 100 -7.18 1.90 -20.80
N GLU A 101 -5.85 2.01 -21.02
CA GLU A 101 -5.21 1.40 -22.21
C GLU A 101 -5.29 -0.13 -22.19
N LEU A 102 -5.17 -0.77 -21.03
CA LEU A 102 -5.30 -2.22 -20.86
C LEU A 102 -6.73 -2.67 -21.17
N TYR A 103 -7.73 -1.99 -20.60
CA TYR A 103 -9.15 -2.30 -20.80
C TYR A 103 -9.56 -2.22 -22.28
N ASN A 104 -9.04 -1.23 -23.00
CA ASN A 104 -9.30 -1.12 -24.46
C ASN A 104 -8.73 -2.29 -25.25
N LYS A 105 -7.68 -2.97 -24.78
CA LYS A 105 -7.07 -4.13 -25.46
C LYS A 105 -7.66 -5.46 -25.01
N LEU A 106 -8.08 -5.55 -23.76
CA LEU A 106 -8.60 -6.75 -23.12
C LEU A 106 -9.92 -6.41 -22.38
N PRO A 107 -11.01 -6.12 -23.11
CA PRO A 107 -12.25 -5.60 -22.51
C PRO A 107 -12.99 -6.61 -21.63
N SER A 108 -12.69 -7.91 -21.76
CA SER A 108 -13.26 -8.98 -20.90
C SER A 108 -12.45 -9.24 -19.63
N LEU A 109 -11.31 -8.56 -19.47
CA LEU A 109 -10.44 -8.76 -18.30
C LEU A 109 -11.09 -8.15 -17.04
N ASP A 110 -11.25 -8.95 -16.01
CA ASP A 110 -11.64 -8.47 -14.68
C ASP A 110 -10.41 -7.85 -13.99
N ILE A 111 -10.51 -6.58 -13.58
CA ILE A 111 -9.38 -5.83 -13.02
C ILE A 111 -9.71 -5.38 -11.61
N ALA A 112 -8.93 -5.82 -10.64
CA ALA A 112 -8.99 -5.34 -9.26
C ALA A 112 -7.77 -4.45 -8.96
N LEU A 113 -8.03 -3.28 -8.35
CA LEU A 113 -7.02 -2.29 -8.01
C LEU A 113 -7.01 -2.04 -6.50
N GLU A 114 -5.84 -2.11 -5.90
CA GLU A 114 -5.64 -1.82 -4.47
C GLU A 114 -4.49 -0.82 -4.27
N GLY A 115 -4.58 -0.04 -3.20
CA GLY A 115 -3.52 0.86 -2.75
C GLY A 115 -2.68 0.25 -1.64
N GLY A 116 -1.35 0.27 -1.77
CA GLY A 116 -0.48 -0.25 -0.71
C GLY A 116 0.98 0.13 -0.88
N GLY A 117 1.69 0.32 0.24
CA GLY A 117 3.13 0.54 0.24
C GLY A 117 3.92 -0.77 0.10
N ALA A 118 5.24 -0.68 -0.02
CA ALA A 118 6.15 -1.79 -0.33
C ALA A 118 5.94 -3.06 0.54
N ILE A 119 5.73 -2.90 1.85
CA ILE A 119 5.50 -4.05 2.74
C ILE A 119 4.18 -4.75 2.42
N ALA A 120 3.09 -3.98 2.24
CA ALA A 120 1.79 -4.54 1.86
C ALA A 120 1.85 -5.21 0.49
N GLN A 121 2.54 -4.61 -0.48
CA GLN A 121 2.77 -5.17 -1.81
C GLN A 121 3.49 -6.52 -1.74
N LEU A 122 4.57 -6.63 -0.96
CA LEU A 122 5.30 -7.88 -0.79
C LEU A 122 4.44 -8.98 -0.14
N LEU A 123 3.67 -8.63 0.88
CA LEU A 123 2.75 -9.56 1.53
C LEU A 123 1.66 -10.02 0.56
N ALA A 124 1.06 -9.10 -0.20
CA ALA A 124 0.01 -9.40 -1.16
C ALA A 124 0.51 -10.26 -2.33
N LEU A 125 1.71 -10.00 -2.86
CA LEU A 125 2.34 -10.85 -3.86
C LEU A 125 2.58 -12.27 -3.32
N ARG A 126 3.19 -12.40 -2.14
CA ARG A 126 3.51 -13.70 -1.53
C ARG A 126 2.28 -14.49 -1.09
N SER A 127 1.19 -13.82 -0.71
CA SER A 127 -0.08 -14.46 -0.42
C SER A 127 -0.91 -14.79 -1.67
N GLY A 128 -0.49 -14.31 -2.84
CA GLY A 128 -1.21 -14.51 -4.09
C GLY A 128 -2.50 -13.67 -4.20
N THR A 129 -2.67 -12.63 -3.39
CA THR A 129 -3.80 -11.68 -3.49
C THR A 129 -3.59 -10.60 -4.54
N THR A 130 -2.35 -10.40 -4.96
CA THR A 130 -1.94 -9.46 -6.02
C THR A 130 -1.10 -10.21 -7.04
N ASP A 131 -1.34 -9.95 -8.32
CA ASP A 131 -0.58 -10.53 -9.43
C ASP A 131 0.64 -9.67 -9.79
N VAL A 132 0.48 -8.34 -9.73
CA VAL A 132 1.54 -7.38 -10.00
C VAL A 132 1.44 -6.18 -9.05
N ALA A 133 2.55 -5.84 -8.42
CA ALA A 133 2.68 -4.63 -7.63
C ALA A 133 3.40 -3.54 -8.44
N VAL A 134 3.04 -2.27 -8.18
CA VAL A 134 3.62 -1.09 -8.86
C VAL A 134 4.09 -0.08 -7.82
N GLY A 135 5.39 0.21 -7.81
CA GLY A 135 5.98 1.09 -6.80
C GLY A 135 7.44 1.39 -7.03
N GLY A 136 8.14 1.79 -5.97
CA GLY A 136 9.60 1.97 -6.01
C GLY A 136 10.32 0.64 -6.16
N LEU A 137 11.40 0.64 -6.92
CA LEU A 137 12.27 -0.52 -7.08
C LEU A 137 12.75 -0.99 -5.69
N LEU A 138 12.61 -2.28 -5.43
CA LEU A 138 13.05 -2.91 -4.19
C LEU A 138 14.46 -3.47 -4.33
N PRO A 139 15.17 -3.73 -3.22
CA PRO A 139 16.41 -4.49 -3.26
C PRO A 139 16.22 -5.82 -4.01
N PRO A 140 17.24 -6.29 -4.74
CA PRO A 140 17.18 -7.56 -5.43
C PRO A 140 16.81 -8.72 -4.50
N SER A 141 15.87 -9.57 -4.92
CA SER A 141 15.44 -10.76 -4.19
C SER A 141 15.18 -11.88 -5.17
N PRO A 142 15.64 -13.15 -4.88
CA PRO A 142 15.47 -14.28 -5.79
C PRO A 142 14.00 -14.64 -6.04
N ASP A 143 13.11 -14.34 -5.10
CA ASP A 143 11.68 -14.59 -5.19
C ASP A 143 10.89 -13.51 -5.96
N LEU A 144 11.56 -12.42 -6.38
CA LEU A 144 10.93 -11.31 -7.05
C LEU A 144 11.49 -11.11 -8.46
N ARG A 145 10.58 -10.87 -9.40
CA ARG A 145 10.89 -10.34 -10.73
C ARG A 145 10.47 -8.88 -10.77
N GLN A 146 11.42 -8.00 -11.03
CA GLN A 146 11.19 -6.57 -11.09
C GLN A 146 11.51 -6.04 -12.49
N GLN A 147 10.66 -5.17 -12.99
CA GLN A 147 10.87 -4.50 -14.28
C GLN A 147 10.68 -3.00 -14.09
N SER A 148 11.78 -2.27 -14.24
CA SER A 148 11.75 -0.80 -14.23
C SER A 148 10.95 -0.26 -15.40
N PHE A 149 10.16 0.80 -15.16
CA PHE A 149 9.44 1.51 -16.20
C PHE A 149 9.75 3.01 -16.22
N GLY A 150 10.54 3.50 -15.28
CA GLY A 150 11.00 4.87 -15.27
C GLY A 150 11.55 5.34 -13.92
N LYS A 151 11.86 6.61 -13.85
CA LYS A 151 12.37 7.28 -12.64
C LYS A 151 11.58 8.54 -12.38
N CYS A 152 11.41 8.88 -11.11
CA CYS A 152 10.87 10.16 -10.69
C CYS A 152 11.85 10.86 -9.75
N ARG A 153 11.83 12.20 -9.76
CA ARG A 153 12.69 13.04 -8.92
C ARG A 153 11.98 13.39 -7.63
N LEU A 154 12.75 13.57 -6.57
CA LEU A 154 12.27 14.19 -5.35
C LEU A 154 12.28 15.71 -5.48
N VAL A 155 11.24 16.32 -4.93
CA VAL A 155 11.06 17.77 -4.85
C VAL A 155 10.64 18.17 -3.44
N ALA A 156 10.92 19.40 -3.07
CA ALA A 156 10.39 20.00 -1.86
C ALA A 156 9.03 20.66 -2.16
N ALA A 157 7.98 20.22 -1.48
CA ALA A 157 6.68 20.89 -1.48
C ALA A 157 6.61 21.84 -0.25
N ILE A 158 6.50 23.13 -0.51
CA ILE A 158 6.79 24.20 0.44
C ILE A 158 5.58 25.13 0.52
N PRO A 159 5.02 25.40 1.72
CA PRO A 159 3.94 26.41 1.88
C PRO A 159 4.36 27.78 1.36
N ASN A 160 3.44 28.50 0.70
CA ASN A 160 3.73 29.80 0.06
C ASN A 160 4.31 30.83 1.05
N GLY A 161 3.91 30.77 2.33
CA GLY A 161 4.42 31.68 3.38
C GLY A 161 5.75 31.22 4.02
N HIS A 162 6.30 30.06 3.65
CA HIS A 162 7.52 29.54 4.24
C HIS A 162 8.76 30.22 3.65
N PRO A 163 9.83 30.50 4.43
CA PRO A 163 11.04 31.15 3.91
C PRO A 163 11.64 30.49 2.67
N LEU A 164 11.67 29.17 2.61
CA LEU A 164 12.17 28.39 1.46
C LEU A 164 11.34 28.57 0.17
N ALA A 165 10.11 29.10 0.25
CA ALA A 165 9.28 29.28 -0.94
C ALA A 165 9.86 30.31 -1.93
N LYS A 166 10.72 31.20 -1.44
CA LYS A 166 11.39 32.24 -2.24
C LYS A 166 12.56 31.70 -3.05
N GLU A 167 13.08 30.52 -2.65
CA GLU A 167 14.19 29.89 -3.33
C GLU A 167 13.75 29.31 -4.67
N ARG A 168 14.65 29.28 -5.64
CA ARG A 168 14.41 28.64 -6.95
C ARG A 168 14.65 27.12 -6.89
N GLU A 169 15.60 26.70 -6.06
CA GLU A 169 15.95 25.32 -5.78
C GLU A 169 16.32 25.15 -4.31
N ILE A 170 16.23 23.97 -3.79
CA ILE A 170 16.54 23.65 -2.39
C ILE A 170 17.80 22.81 -2.32
N ASN A 171 18.89 23.45 -1.86
CA ASN A 171 20.10 22.73 -1.49
C ASN A 171 19.87 21.91 -0.22
N LEU A 172 20.47 20.72 -0.13
CA LEU A 172 20.30 19.83 1.01
C LEU A 172 20.59 20.50 2.36
N ASP A 173 21.60 21.38 2.42
CA ASP A 173 21.97 22.09 3.66
C ASP A 173 20.83 22.97 4.20
N MET A 174 19.95 23.47 3.33
CA MET A 174 18.78 24.25 3.74
C MET A 174 17.75 23.42 4.49
N LEU A 175 17.70 22.11 4.22
CA LEU A 175 16.72 21.19 4.87
C LEU A 175 16.93 21.07 6.38
N GLY A 176 18.17 21.28 6.86
CA GLY A 176 18.49 21.25 8.29
C GLY A 176 18.07 22.51 9.07
N GLN A 177 17.69 23.59 8.39
CA GLN A 177 17.42 24.88 9.02
C GLN A 177 15.98 24.99 9.55
N PHE A 178 15.04 24.27 8.97
CA PHE A 178 13.60 24.38 9.29
C PHE A 178 12.99 23.03 9.67
N GLU A 179 11.91 23.08 10.43
CA GLU A 179 11.12 21.89 10.73
C GLU A 179 10.40 21.36 9.49
N CYS A 180 10.35 20.06 9.34
CA CYS A 180 9.82 19.42 8.15
C CYS A 180 9.01 18.15 8.44
N ILE A 181 8.24 17.77 7.43
CA ILE A 181 7.54 16.49 7.37
C ILE A 181 8.35 15.59 6.43
N LEU A 182 8.85 14.47 6.92
CA LEU A 182 9.72 13.60 6.15
C LEU A 182 9.04 12.28 5.77
N PRO A 183 9.43 11.72 4.62
CA PRO A 183 8.93 10.42 4.19
C PRO A 183 9.38 9.31 5.12
N ASN A 184 8.62 8.20 5.10
CA ASN A 184 8.94 7.00 5.87
C ASN A 184 10.32 6.44 5.46
N PRO A 185 11.29 6.30 6.38
CA PRO A 185 12.63 5.79 6.06
C PRO A 185 12.63 4.31 5.61
N LYS A 186 11.54 3.56 5.84
CA LYS A 186 11.40 2.16 5.40
C LYS A 186 10.85 2.02 3.99
N ALA A 187 10.33 3.09 3.39
CA ALA A 187 9.88 3.09 2.00
C ALA A 187 11.05 3.37 1.04
N PRO A 188 11.07 2.82 -0.19
CA PRO A 188 12.16 3.00 -1.16
C PRO A 188 12.56 4.48 -1.37
N LEU A 189 11.57 5.36 -1.52
CA LEU A 189 11.79 6.80 -1.65
C LEU A 189 12.47 7.39 -0.40
N GLY A 190 11.97 7.05 0.79
CA GLY A 190 12.56 7.50 2.04
C GLY A 190 13.98 6.99 2.21
N GLN A 191 14.24 5.71 1.95
CA GLN A 191 15.58 5.15 2.00
C GLN A 191 16.55 5.96 1.13
N LYS A 192 16.17 6.20 -0.12
CA LYS A 192 16.99 6.98 -1.06
C LYS A 192 17.25 8.41 -0.60
N PHE A 193 16.21 9.06 -0.04
CA PHE A 193 16.35 10.39 0.53
C PHE A 193 17.31 10.39 1.72
N TYR A 194 17.11 9.50 2.71
CA TYR A 194 17.94 9.43 3.91
C TYR A 194 19.39 9.03 3.61
N GLU A 195 19.63 8.12 2.67
CA GLU A 195 20.98 7.81 2.20
C GLU A 195 21.69 9.04 1.63
N THR A 196 20.96 9.84 0.83
CA THR A 196 21.54 11.02 0.19
C THR A 196 21.89 12.09 1.20
N ILE A 197 20.97 12.45 2.10
CA ILE A 197 21.24 13.49 3.11
C ILE A 197 22.35 13.06 4.09
N SER A 198 22.39 11.77 4.45
CA SER A 198 23.44 11.23 5.31
C SER A 198 24.85 11.37 4.68
N ARG A 199 24.97 11.07 3.38
CA ARG A 199 26.25 11.27 2.65
C ARG A 199 26.72 12.72 2.61
N HIS A 200 25.77 13.67 2.70
CA HIS A 200 26.06 15.11 2.72
C HIS A 200 26.13 15.69 4.15
N GLY A 201 26.05 14.85 5.18
CA GLY A 201 26.14 15.31 6.57
C GLY A 201 24.95 16.13 7.04
N VAL A 202 23.82 16.10 6.32
CA VAL A 202 22.63 16.89 6.62
C VAL A 202 21.71 16.15 7.58
N THR A 203 21.30 16.84 8.65
CA THR A 203 20.33 16.32 9.64
C THR A 203 19.09 17.22 9.63
N PRO A 204 18.00 16.81 8.98
CA PRO A 204 16.78 17.59 8.96
C PRO A 204 16.13 17.68 10.35
N LYS A 205 15.51 18.80 10.67
CA LYS A 205 14.72 18.99 11.88
C LYS A 205 13.32 18.35 11.68
N ARG A 206 13.25 17.03 11.81
CA ARG A 206 11.99 16.29 11.66
C ARG A 206 11.04 16.54 12.81
N THR A 207 9.81 16.94 12.48
CA THR A 207 8.72 17.09 13.48
C THR A 207 7.66 15.99 13.30
N ILE A 208 7.37 15.62 12.04
CA ILE A 208 6.34 14.64 11.70
C ILE A 208 6.93 13.64 10.69
N SER A 209 6.57 12.37 10.85
CA SER A 209 6.86 11.32 9.87
C SER A 209 5.56 10.90 9.21
N ALA A 210 5.47 11.03 7.89
CA ALA A 210 4.32 10.62 7.11
C ALA A 210 4.61 9.36 6.30
N HIS A 211 3.74 8.34 6.43
CA HIS A 211 3.87 7.09 5.67
C HIS A 211 3.33 7.22 4.24
N SER A 212 2.44 8.17 4.00
CA SER A 212 1.90 8.51 2.68
C SER A 212 2.35 9.92 2.31
N LEU A 213 2.88 10.08 1.10
CA LEU A 213 3.29 11.39 0.58
C LEU A 213 2.09 12.33 0.37
N VAL A 214 0.91 11.78 0.06
CA VAL A 214 -0.34 12.55 -0.02
C VAL A 214 -0.69 13.16 1.33
N PHE A 215 -0.57 12.40 2.42
CA PHE A 215 -0.73 12.94 3.77
C PHE A 215 0.32 14.00 4.10
N ALA A 216 1.57 13.79 3.66
CA ALA A 216 2.64 14.77 3.88
C ALA A 216 2.32 16.11 3.21
N VAL A 217 1.77 16.10 1.99
CA VAL A 217 1.30 17.30 1.30
C VAL A 217 0.18 18.00 2.07
N GLY A 218 -0.83 17.26 2.52
CA GLY A 218 -1.93 17.81 3.34
C GLY A 218 -1.43 18.43 4.65
N LEU A 219 -0.52 17.74 5.34
CA LEU A 219 0.09 18.25 6.57
C LEU A 219 0.96 19.48 6.33
N ALA A 220 1.68 19.57 5.21
CA ALA A 220 2.45 20.76 4.85
C ALA A 220 1.56 22.00 4.75
N LYS A 221 0.39 21.87 4.11
CA LYS A 221 -0.60 22.95 3.99
C LYS A 221 -1.10 23.44 5.36
N THR A 222 -1.40 22.51 6.27
CA THR A 222 -2.02 22.85 7.56
C THR A 222 -1.03 23.26 8.64
N THR A 223 0.20 22.76 8.58
CA THR A 223 1.22 23.01 9.63
C THR A 223 2.23 24.10 9.26
N GLY A 224 2.22 24.58 8.02
CA GLY A 224 3.21 25.54 7.54
C GLY A 224 4.62 24.97 7.35
N ARG A 225 4.81 23.63 7.50
CA ARG A 225 6.09 22.96 7.34
C ARG A 225 6.27 22.47 5.90
N TYR A 226 7.50 22.49 5.38
CA TYR A 226 7.79 21.89 4.10
C TYR A 226 7.84 20.36 4.19
N THR A 227 7.67 19.70 3.06
CA THR A 227 7.83 18.22 2.94
C THR A 227 8.60 17.85 1.69
N ILE A 228 9.14 16.63 1.69
CA ILE A 228 9.82 16.04 0.54
C ILE A 228 8.90 14.96 -0.04
N VAL A 229 8.59 15.12 -1.32
CA VAL A 229 7.73 14.21 -2.09
C VAL A 229 8.34 13.93 -3.46
N ASP A 230 7.80 12.96 -4.18
CA ASP A 230 8.13 12.79 -5.60
C ASP A 230 7.39 13.81 -6.47
N GLU A 231 7.93 14.06 -7.67
CA GLU A 231 7.36 15.05 -8.60
C GLU A 231 5.95 14.71 -9.09
N LEU A 232 5.54 13.43 -9.06
CA LEU A 232 4.18 13.03 -9.41
C LEU A 232 3.20 13.40 -8.30
N THR A 233 3.53 13.09 -7.04
CA THR A 233 2.76 13.56 -5.88
C THR A 233 2.69 15.09 -5.86
N ALA A 234 3.80 15.78 -6.15
CA ALA A 234 3.82 17.23 -6.20
C ALA A 234 2.86 17.78 -7.25
N ARG A 235 2.88 17.23 -8.45
CA ARG A 235 2.00 17.65 -9.55
C ARG A 235 0.53 17.41 -9.24
N ASP A 236 0.19 16.24 -8.71
CA ASP A 236 -1.21 15.82 -8.58
C ASP A 236 -1.86 16.32 -7.28
N PHE A 237 -1.09 16.61 -6.23
CA PHE A 237 -1.62 16.96 -4.90
C PHE A 237 -1.12 18.29 -4.31
N ALA A 238 0.04 18.79 -4.74
CA ALA A 238 0.60 20.03 -4.19
C ALA A 238 0.22 21.25 -5.04
N THR A 239 -1.06 21.39 -5.39
CA THR A 239 -1.55 22.40 -6.34
C THR A 239 -1.78 23.78 -5.74
N GLU A 240 -2.53 23.88 -4.64
CA GLU A 240 -2.87 25.17 -4.01
C GLU A 240 -2.16 25.36 -2.68
N GLY A 241 -1.68 26.58 -2.42
CA GLY A 241 -1.03 26.96 -1.17
C GLY A 241 0.39 26.46 -0.98
N LEU A 242 0.91 25.71 -1.95
CA LEU A 242 2.28 25.17 -1.96
C LEU A 242 3.00 25.57 -3.25
N VAL A 243 4.31 25.76 -3.14
CA VAL A 243 5.23 25.79 -4.28
C VAL A 243 6.13 24.55 -4.23
N CYS A 244 6.40 23.99 -5.40
CA CYS A 244 7.32 22.86 -5.52
C CYS A 244 8.66 23.37 -6.03
N ARG A 245 9.74 22.91 -5.40
CA ARG A 245 11.11 23.28 -5.77
C ARG A 245 11.96 22.04 -5.96
N PRO A 246 12.81 22.02 -7.01
CA PRO A 246 13.77 20.93 -7.18
C PRO A 246 14.76 20.90 -6.02
N ILE A 247 15.26 19.71 -5.72
CA ILE A 247 16.31 19.50 -4.70
C ILE A 247 17.64 19.32 -5.41
N THR A 248 18.68 19.97 -4.89
CA THR A 248 20.06 19.86 -5.40
C THR A 248 20.98 19.28 -4.31
N PRO A 249 21.71 18.20 -4.60
CA PRO A 249 21.72 17.44 -5.85
C PRO A 249 20.42 16.68 -6.10
N THR A 250 20.11 16.43 -7.35
CA THR A 250 18.90 15.69 -7.74
C THR A 250 18.87 14.28 -7.13
N ILE A 251 17.76 13.94 -6.51
CA ILE A 251 17.50 12.62 -5.94
C ILE A 251 16.46 11.93 -6.80
N GLU A 252 16.85 10.83 -7.45
CA GLU A 252 15.96 10.03 -8.28
C GLU A 252 15.58 8.73 -7.59
N VAL A 253 14.32 8.33 -7.76
CA VAL A 253 13.77 7.05 -7.33
C VAL A 253 13.30 6.29 -8.56
N GLU A 254 13.76 5.06 -8.69
CA GLU A 254 13.37 4.18 -9.78
C GLU A 254 12.03 3.51 -9.45
N LEU A 255 11.12 3.50 -10.43
CA LEU A 255 9.81 2.89 -10.34
C LEU A 255 9.78 1.59 -11.12
N ALA A 256 9.15 0.56 -10.54
CA ALA A 256 9.11 -0.77 -11.13
C ALA A 256 7.74 -1.44 -10.95
N THR A 257 7.45 -2.38 -11.83
CA THR A 257 6.49 -3.45 -11.59
C THR A 257 7.21 -4.61 -10.92
N ILE A 258 6.54 -5.26 -9.99
CA ILE A 258 7.07 -6.33 -9.16
C ILE A 258 6.11 -7.50 -9.21
N GLU A 259 6.63 -8.69 -9.49
CA GLU A 259 5.92 -9.96 -9.57
C GLU A 259 6.70 -11.03 -8.78
N LEU A 260 6.05 -12.15 -8.42
CA LEU A 260 6.77 -13.33 -7.95
C LEU A 260 7.55 -13.96 -9.11
N ALA A 261 8.83 -14.32 -8.89
CA ALA A 261 9.69 -14.90 -9.92
C ALA A 261 9.17 -16.27 -10.42
N GLY A 262 8.54 -17.05 -9.54
CA GLY A 262 7.94 -18.37 -9.86
C GLY A 262 6.54 -18.29 -10.47
N ALA A 263 5.91 -17.10 -10.52
CA ALA A 263 4.58 -16.97 -11.10
C ALA A 263 4.61 -17.17 -12.63
N PRO A 264 3.57 -17.82 -13.21
CA PRO A 264 3.43 -17.93 -14.66
C PRO A 264 3.40 -16.55 -15.32
N ARG A 265 4.06 -16.40 -16.46
CA ARG A 265 3.99 -15.16 -17.24
C ARG A 265 2.62 -15.06 -17.89
N ARG A 266 1.84 -14.07 -17.46
CA ARG A 266 0.49 -13.81 -17.96
C ARG A 266 0.52 -12.73 -19.03
N ASN A 267 -0.26 -12.91 -20.11
CA ASN A 267 -0.38 -11.92 -21.18
C ASN A 267 -0.95 -10.58 -20.66
N SER A 268 -1.95 -10.63 -19.77
CA SER A 268 -2.54 -9.45 -19.14
C SER A 268 -1.51 -8.59 -18.41
N VAL A 269 -0.59 -9.21 -17.64
CA VAL A 269 0.51 -8.51 -16.97
C VAL A 269 1.47 -7.86 -17.97
N ALA A 270 1.86 -8.60 -19.02
CA ALA A 270 2.78 -8.05 -20.03
C ALA A 270 2.16 -6.87 -20.83
N VAL A 271 0.86 -6.94 -21.12
CA VAL A 271 0.13 -5.84 -21.76
C VAL A 271 0.04 -4.63 -20.83
N PHE A 272 -0.27 -4.84 -19.53
CA PHE A 272 -0.30 -3.81 -18.52
C PHE A 272 1.06 -3.11 -18.37
N GLN A 273 2.15 -3.87 -18.22
CA GLN A 273 3.51 -3.33 -18.09
C GLN A 273 3.90 -2.44 -19.28
N LYS A 274 3.54 -2.86 -20.50
CA LYS A 274 3.77 -2.05 -21.70
C LYS A 274 2.92 -0.77 -21.72
N ALA A 275 1.67 -0.85 -21.28
CA ALA A 275 0.81 0.32 -21.17
C ALA A 275 1.35 1.29 -20.12
N LEU A 276 1.71 0.78 -18.93
CA LEU A 276 2.28 1.54 -17.84
C LEU A 276 3.54 2.32 -18.25
N ALA A 277 4.48 1.67 -18.92
CA ALA A 277 5.70 2.33 -19.39
C ALA A 277 5.41 3.47 -20.39
N ARG A 278 4.46 3.26 -21.34
CA ARG A 278 4.06 4.31 -22.29
C ARG A 278 3.37 5.48 -21.60
N VAL A 279 2.44 5.18 -20.70
CA VAL A 279 1.71 6.19 -19.94
C VAL A 279 2.67 7.00 -19.11
N PHE A 280 3.55 6.34 -18.36
CA PHE A 280 4.57 7.02 -17.56
C PHE A 280 5.42 7.96 -18.42
N ALA A 281 5.95 7.47 -19.53
CA ALA A 281 6.75 8.29 -20.45
C ALA A 281 5.98 9.52 -21.00
N ARG A 282 4.65 9.41 -21.19
CA ARG A 282 3.78 10.52 -21.62
C ARG A 282 3.62 11.56 -20.49
N HIS A 283 3.42 11.10 -19.26
CA HIS A 283 3.24 11.97 -18.10
C HIS A 283 4.54 12.67 -17.64
N MET A 284 5.70 12.11 -17.99
CA MET A 284 7.01 12.68 -17.67
C MET A 284 7.59 13.59 -18.77
N LYS A 285 6.87 13.77 -19.86
CA LYS A 285 7.25 14.80 -20.86
C LYS A 285 7.00 16.18 -20.28
N PRO A 286 7.95 17.13 -20.43
CA PRO A 286 7.82 18.50 -19.94
C PRO A 286 6.67 19.25 -20.57
#